data_f6695204a71617c09dc1bc7625e4980a
#
_entry.id   f6695204a71617c09dc1bc7625e4980a
#
_cell.length_a   1.000
_cell.length_b   1.000
_cell.length_c   1.000
_cell.angle_alpha   90.00
_cell.angle_beta   90.00
_cell.angle_gamma   90.00
#
_symmetry.space_group_name_H-M   'P 1'
#
loop_
_entity.id
_entity.type
_entity.pdbx_description
1 polymer ?
#
loop_
_entity_poly.entity_id
_entity_poly.type
_entity_poly.pdbx_seq_one_letter_code
_entity_poly.pdbx_strand_id
1 'polypeptide(L)'
;LWQNCTTEVEAELSRLTGVSQPKQQRIGLFGGTFDPPHIGHLVTAINVRHALDLDIVILMVSHDPWQKSGTREVAPAADRYALVQAAVQDVEGLIAGRDEIDRGGPSFTADTLKNLASKYVGAQLFTIVGDDAAAGLPSWERVEQVVSQSQLVVVDRPGVSVELPKQFEWLRVESPRLEVSSTDLRLRFADGRPTDYLVTTAVLNEIQIRGMYGSSERIVRS
;
A
#
# COMPACT_ATOMS: atom_id res chain seq x y z
N LEU A 1 20.70 22.32 15.13
CA LEU A 1 21.91 22.24 15.97
C LEU A 1 21.84 21.08 16.98
N TRP A 2 20.68 20.69 17.50
CA TRP A 2 20.53 19.58 18.47
C TRP A 2 20.48 18.18 17.84
N GLN A 3 20.02 18.05 16.60
CA GLN A 3 19.94 16.75 15.89
C GLN A 3 21.31 16.20 15.45
N ASN A 4 22.32 17.06 15.20
CA ASN A 4 23.68 16.62 14.83
C ASN A 4 24.48 16.13 16.03
N CYS A 5 24.17 16.58 17.25
CA CYS A 5 24.91 16.20 18.46
C CYS A 5 24.57 14.78 18.94
N THR A 6 23.32 14.33 18.72
CA THR A 6 22.87 12.95 19.07
C THR A 6 23.53 11.90 18.19
N THR A 7 23.64 12.13 16.90
CA THR A 7 24.26 11.20 15.94
C THR A 7 25.77 10.99 16.16
N GLU A 8 26.48 12.01 16.58
CA GLU A 8 27.92 11.89 16.90
C GLU A 8 28.17 11.12 18.19
N VAL A 9 27.39 11.35 19.24
CA VAL A 9 27.47 10.62 20.52
C VAL A 9 27.09 9.15 20.35
N GLU A 10 26.06 8.83 19.53
CA GLU A 10 25.68 7.46 19.22
C GLU A 10 26.73 6.72 18.39
N ALA A 11 27.38 7.39 17.44
CA ALA A 11 28.48 6.81 16.67
C ALA A 11 29.71 6.51 17.56
N GLU A 12 30.01 7.38 18.50
CA GLU A 12 31.11 7.20 19.44
C GLU A 12 30.86 6.05 20.45
N LEU A 13 29.63 5.95 20.98
CA LEU A 13 29.19 4.83 21.84
C LEU A 13 29.25 3.49 21.10
N SER A 14 28.84 3.44 19.82
CA SER A 14 28.92 2.24 18.99
C SER A 14 30.37 1.79 18.75
N ARG A 15 31.29 2.73 18.57
CA ARG A 15 32.73 2.43 18.44
C ARG A 15 33.32 1.89 19.74
N LEU A 16 32.91 2.42 20.90
CA LEU A 16 33.45 2.04 22.21
C LEU A 16 32.89 0.71 22.72
N THR A 17 31.65 0.37 22.40
CA THR A 17 30.98 -0.81 22.93
C THR A 17 30.97 -2.00 21.96
N GLY A 18 31.27 -1.80 20.68
CA GLY A 18 31.15 -2.83 19.65
C GLY A 18 29.71 -3.30 19.38
N VAL A 19 28.71 -2.67 20.04
CA VAL A 19 27.30 -2.98 19.89
C VAL A 19 26.74 -2.03 18.83
N SER A 20 26.52 -2.53 17.62
CA SER A 20 25.73 -1.80 16.64
C SER A 20 24.29 -1.69 17.16
N GLN A 21 23.77 -0.46 17.24
CA GLN A 21 22.34 -0.28 17.52
C GLN A 21 21.53 -1.09 16.48
N PRO A 22 20.47 -1.80 16.89
CA PRO A 22 19.62 -2.49 15.93
C PRO A 22 19.09 -1.47 14.92
N LYS A 23 19.28 -1.74 13.62
CA LYS A 23 18.78 -0.87 12.54
C LYS A 23 17.28 -0.63 12.79
N GLN A 24 16.88 0.62 12.87
CA GLN A 24 15.47 0.99 13.02
C GLN A 24 14.69 0.42 11.84
N GLN A 25 13.66 -0.37 12.12
CA GLN A 25 12.82 -0.98 11.07
C GLN A 25 12.07 0.11 10.30
N ARG A 26 12.01 -0.03 8.98
CA ARG A 26 11.36 0.92 8.05
C ARG A 26 10.19 0.23 7.36
N ILE A 27 8.97 0.73 7.59
CA ILE A 27 7.74 0.05 7.18
C ILE A 27 6.88 0.97 6.33
N GLY A 28 6.58 0.54 5.11
CA GLY A 28 5.63 1.20 4.21
C GLY A 28 4.19 0.74 4.46
N LEU A 29 3.27 1.67 4.63
CA LEU A 29 1.83 1.44 4.61
C LEU A 29 1.30 1.86 3.24
N PHE A 30 0.84 0.92 2.44
CA PHE A 30 0.20 1.15 1.16
C PHE A 30 -1.27 0.72 1.25
N GLY A 31 -2.14 1.67 1.62
CA GLY A 31 -3.57 1.45 1.77
C GLY A 31 -4.29 1.39 0.42
N GLY A 32 -5.29 0.52 0.31
CA GLY A 32 -6.08 0.44 -0.91
C GLY A 32 -7.32 -0.43 -0.81
N THR A 33 -8.25 -0.22 -1.75
CA THR A 33 -9.41 -1.09 -1.89
C THR A 33 -9.03 -2.46 -2.44
N PHE A 34 -8.07 -2.50 -3.39
CA PHE A 34 -7.56 -3.71 -4.05
C PHE A 34 -8.67 -4.63 -4.58
N ASP A 35 -9.49 -4.12 -5.49
CA ASP A 35 -10.70 -4.77 -5.98
C ASP A 35 -10.72 -4.92 -7.54
N PRO A 36 -9.87 -5.81 -8.11
CA PRO A 36 -8.79 -6.59 -7.51
C PRO A 36 -7.44 -5.84 -7.38
N PRO A 37 -6.45 -6.40 -6.64
CA PRO A 37 -5.05 -5.99 -6.77
C PRO A 37 -4.53 -6.31 -8.17
N HIS A 38 -3.58 -5.53 -8.67
CA HIS A 38 -3.03 -5.67 -10.01
C HIS A 38 -1.55 -5.33 -10.06
N ILE A 39 -0.92 -5.63 -11.21
CA ILE A 39 0.53 -5.44 -11.40
C ILE A 39 0.99 -4.01 -11.07
N GLY A 40 0.18 -2.99 -11.34
CA GLY A 40 0.50 -1.61 -11.00
C GLY A 40 0.69 -1.40 -9.48
N HIS A 41 -0.11 -2.04 -8.63
CA HIS A 41 0.07 -1.97 -7.18
C HIS A 41 1.38 -2.64 -6.75
N LEU A 42 1.70 -3.80 -7.31
CA LEU A 42 2.91 -4.55 -6.95
C LEU A 42 4.18 -3.81 -7.37
N VAL A 43 4.21 -3.32 -8.62
CA VAL A 43 5.35 -2.56 -9.14
C VAL A 43 5.56 -1.29 -8.33
N THR A 44 4.50 -0.57 -7.97
CA THR A 44 4.57 0.58 -7.07
C THR A 44 5.18 0.20 -5.72
N ALA A 45 4.66 -0.83 -5.06
CA ALA A 45 5.13 -1.24 -3.74
C ALA A 45 6.60 -1.69 -3.75
N ILE A 46 7.02 -2.44 -4.78
CA ILE A 46 8.41 -2.90 -4.97
C ILE A 46 9.35 -1.71 -5.18
N ASN A 47 8.98 -0.76 -6.06
CA ASN A 47 9.84 0.40 -6.34
C ASN A 47 9.98 1.31 -5.12
N VAL A 48 8.90 1.57 -4.38
CA VAL A 48 8.96 2.36 -3.14
C VAL A 48 9.80 1.64 -2.08
N ARG A 49 9.61 0.32 -1.92
CA ARG A 49 10.42 -0.48 -0.99
C ARG A 49 11.92 -0.32 -1.30
N HIS A 50 12.29 -0.46 -2.56
CA HIS A 50 13.68 -0.34 -3.00
C HIS A 50 14.22 1.09 -2.84
N ALA A 51 13.49 2.09 -3.33
CA ALA A 51 13.94 3.48 -3.34
C ALA A 51 14.16 4.06 -1.94
N LEU A 52 13.36 3.62 -0.96
CA LEU A 52 13.41 4.11 0.41
C LEU A 52 14.03 3.11 1.39
N ASP A 53 14.66 2.03 0.92
CA ASP A 53 15.27 0.97 1.76
C ASP A 53 14.30 0.52 2.87
N LEU A 54 13.04 0.23 2.49
CA LEU A 54 12.04 -0.27 3.44
C LEU A 54 12.24 -1.77 3.66
N ASP A 55 12.16 -2.21 4.91
CA ASP A 55 12.24 -3.63 5.25
C ASP A 55 11.01 -4.36 4.71
N ILE A 56 9.82 -3.76 4.90
CA ILE A 56 8.54 -4.30 4.38
C ILE A 56 7.64 -3.19 3.86
N VAL A 57 6.76 -3.55 2.92
CA VAL A 57 5.58 -2.74 2.53
C VAL A 57 4.32 -3.56 2.78
N ILE A 58 3.42 -3.00 3.56
CA ILE A 58 2.13 -3.59 3.92
C ILE A 58 1.07 -3.07 2.95
N LEU A 59 0.53 -3.95 2.09
CA LEU A 59 -0.64 -3.65 1.29
C LEU A 59 -1.88 -3.81 2.18
N MET A 60 -2.33 -2.72 2.79
CA MET A 60 -3.43 -2.71 3.76
C MET A 60 -4.78 -2.66 3.06
N VAL A 61 -5.56 -3.71 3.22
CA VAL A 61 -6.89 -3.80 2.59
C VAL A 61 -7.91 -3.01 3.39
N SER A 62 -8.50 -1.99 2.77
CA SER A 62 -9.57 -1.20 3.39
C SER A 62 -10.78 -2.08 3.71
N HIS A 63 -11.30 -2.01 4.96
CA HIS A 63 -12.54 -2.68 5.33
C HIS A 63 -13.72 -2.00 4.65
N ASP A 64 -13.96 -0.74 4.98
CA ASP A 64 -14.97 0.11 4.37
C ASP A 64 -14.29 1.35 3.74
N PRO A 65 -14.08 1.37 2.41
CA PRO A 65 -13.46 2.50 1.73
C PRO A 65 -14.46 3.66 1.61
N TRP A 66 -14.65 4.43 2.66
CA TRP A 66 -15.65 5.50 2.77
C TRP A 66 -15.69 6.48 1.58
N GLN A 67 -14.53 6.72 0.94
CA GLN A 67 -14.43 7.56 -0.26
C GLN A 67 -15.08 6.91 -1.50
N LYS A 68 -15.37 5.62 -1.48
CA LYS A 68 -15.99 4.85 -2.58
C LYS A 68 -17.35 4.29 -2.20
N SER A 69 -17.74 4.41 -0.93
CA SER A 69 -19.04 3.98 -0.42
C SER A 69 -20.15 4.75 -1.11
N GLY A 70 -21.15 4.03 -1.67
CA GLY A 70 -22.29 4.60 -2.38
C GLY A 70 -22.07 4.93 -3.87
N THR A 71 -20.83 4.80 -4.40
CA THR A 71 -20.57 5.02 -5.85
C THR A 71 -20.60 3.72 -6.66
N ARG A 72 -20.32 2.59 -6.04
CA ARG A 72 -20.35 1.25 -6.65
C ARG A 72 -20.34 0.15 -5.59
N GLU A 73 -20.75 -1.04 -5.97
CA GLU A 73 -20.53 -2.24 -5.17
C GLU A 73 -19.04 -2.61 -5.13
N VAL A 74 -18.52 -2.87 -3.94
CA VAL A 74 -17.14 -3.30 -3.69
C VAL A 74 -17.20 -4.73 -3.19
N ALA A 75 -16.31 -5.58 -3.69
CA ALA A 75 -16.23 -6.98 -3.25
C ALA A 75 -15.97 -7.06 -1.72
N PRO A 76 -16.46 -8.12 -1.04
CA PRO A 76 -16.27 -8.31 0.38
C PRO A 76 -14.81 -8.16 0.79
N ALA A 77 -14.55 -7.51 1.93
CA ALA A 77 -13.19 -7.21 2.38
C ALA A 77 -12.34 -8.48 2.55
N ALA A 78 -12.95 -9.58 3.02
CA ALA A 78 -12.27 -10.87 3.17
C ALA A 78 -11.80 -11.45 1.82
N ASP A 79 -12.61 -11.30 0.76
CA ASP A 79 -12.25 -11.76 -0.58
C ASP A 79 -11.11 -10.91 -1.15
N ARG A 80 -11.20 -9.57 -1.02
CA ARG A 80 -10.14 -8.66 -1.46
C ARG A 80 -8.82 -8.92 -0.73
N TYR A 81 -8.88 -9.26 0.57
CA TYR A 81 -7.71 -9.65 1.34
C TYR A 81 -7.07 -10.94 0.81
N ALA A 82 -7.88 -11.96 0.49
CA ALA A 82 -7.35 -13.18 -0.12
C ALA A 82 -6.65 -12.91 -1.46
N LEU A 83 -7.22 -12.01 -2.29
CA LEU A 83 -6.56 -11.59 -3.52
C LEU A 83 -5.22 -10.87 -3.27
N VAL A 84 -5.15 -10.01 -2.24
CA VAL A 84 -3.88 -9.35 -1.89
C VAL A 84 -2.87 -10.34 -1.34
N GLN A 85 -3.29 -11.32 -0.51
CA GLN A 85 -2.41 -12.41 -0.07
C GLN A 85 -1.83 -13.18 -1.26
N ALA A 86 -2.67 -13.57 -2.21
CA ALA A 86 -2.23 -14.24 -3.43
C ALA A 86 -1.29 -13.36 -4.29
N ALA A 87 -1.51 -12.04 -4.30
CA ALA A 87 -0.67 -11.11 -5.06
C ALA A 87 0.75 -11.00 -4.51
N VAL A 88 0.93 -11.06 -3.19
CA VAL A 88 2.21 -10.79 -2.53
C VAL A 88 2.95 -12.02 -2.03
N GLN A 89 2.36 -13.22 -2.10
CA GLN A 89 2.89 -14.45 -1.50
C GLN A 89 4.33 -14.79 -1.90
N ASP A 90 4.71 -14.48 -3.15
CA ASP A 90 6.04 -14.80 -3.71
C ASP A 90 6.91 -13.54 -3.86
N VAL A 91 6.54 -12.42 -3.23
CA VAL A 91 7.27 -11.15 -3.33
C VAL A 91 7.90 -10.80 -1.99
N GLU A 92 9.22 -10.92 -1.90
CA GLU A 92 9.96 -10.60 -0.69
C GLU A 92 9.73 -9.16 -0.23
N GLY A 93 9.43 -8.99 1.07
CA GLY A 93 9.22 -7.69 1.69
C GLY A 93 7.87 -7.05 1.38
N LEU A 94 6.97 -7.72 0.65
CA LEU A 94 5.57 -7.32 0.54
C LEU A 94 4.69 -8.22 1.40
N ILE A 95 3.77 -7.64 2.16
CA ILE A 95 2.82 -8.40 2.98
C ILE A 95 1.40 -7.85 2.83
N ALA A 96 0.41 -8.73 2.95
CA ALA A 96 -0.98 -8.33 3.00
C ALA A 96 -1.36 -7.91 4.43
N GLY A 97 -1.94 -6.71 4.58
CA GLY A 97 -2.43 -6.18 5.83
C GLY A 97 -3.95 -6.33 5.95
N ARG A 98 -4.42 -6.79 7.12
CA ARG A 98 -5.84 -6.97 7.42
C ARG A 98 -6.33 -6.21 8.67
N ASP A 99 -5.46 -5.40 9.27
CA ASP A 99 -5.76 -4.71 10.53
C ASP A 99 -7.04 -3.86 10.46
N GLU A 100 -7.36 -3.29 9.29
CA GLU A 100 -8.62 -2.53 9.08
C GLU A 100 -9.84 -3.46 9.01
N ILE A 101 -9.70 -4.64 8.44
CA ILE A 101 -10.75 -5.67 8.39
C ILE A 101 -11.04 -6.17 9.81
N ASP A 102 -9.99 -6.47 10.58
CA ASP A 102 -10.13 -6.98 11.94
C ASP A 102 -10.71 -5.94 12.89
N ARG A 103 -10.40 -4.66 12.70
CA ARG A 103 -10.98 -3.56 13.44
C ARG A 103 -12.45 -3.34 13.10
N GLY A 104 -12.83 -3.53 11.83
CA GLY A 104 -14.15 -3.16 11.31
C GLY A 104 -14.38 -1.65 11.22
N GLY A 105 -15.54 -1.26 10.72
CA GLY A 105 -15.93 0.14 10.56
C GLY A 105 -15.15 0.90 9.48
N PRO A 106 -15.19 2.24 9.48
CA PRO A 106 -14.52 3.06 8.49
C PRO A 106 -13.00 2.90 8.50
N SER A 107 -12.40 2.88 7.33
CA SER A 107 -10.95 2.74 7.14
C SER A 107 -10.27 4.10 7.22
N PHE A 108 -9.75 4.46 8.39
CA PHE A 108 -8.98 5.68 8.59
C PHE A 108 -7.49 5.37 8.78
N THR A 109 -6.64 5.98 7.95
CA THR A 109 -5.18 5.78 7.97
C THR A 109 -4.56 6.12 9.32
N ALA A 110 -5.09 7.14 10.04
CA ALA A 110 -4.61 7.48 11.38
C ALA A 110 -4.72 6.31 12.39
N ASP A 111 -5.83 5.55 12.35
CA ASP A 111 -6.00 4.37 13.22
C ASP A 111 -5.07 3.23 12.83
N THR A 112 -4.89 3.04 11.52
CA THR A 112 -4.00 2.01 10.99
C THR A 112 -2.56 2.29 11.39
N LEU A 113 -2.08 3.53 11.26
CA LEU A 113 -0.74 3.93 11.70
C LEU A 113 -0.54 3.74 13.20
N LYS A 114 -1.53 4.11 14.03
CA LYS A 114 -1.50 3.87 15.47
C LYS A 114 -1.33 2.39 15.80
N ASN A 115 -2.05 1.50 15.12
CA ASN A 115 -1.94 0.06 15.32
C ASN A 115 -0.56 -0.45 14.88
N LEU A 116 -0.06 0.00 13.73
CA LEU A 116 1.27 -0.37 13.24
C LEU A 116 2.37 0.11 14.19
N ALA A 117 2.30 1.33 14.70
CA ALA A 117 3.25 1.84 15.68
C ALA A 117 3.29 1.00 16.97
N SER A 118 2.15 0.46 17.39
CA SER A 118 2.05 -0.43 18.55
C SER A 118 2.61 -1.83 18.25
N LYS A 119 2.44 -2.33 17.02
CA LYS A 119 2.90 -3.65 16.57
C LYS A 119 4.39 -3.67 16.26
N TYR A 120 4.91 -2.59 15.71
CA TYR A 120 6.30 -2.43 15.28
C TYR A 120 6.96 -1.30 16.09
N VAL A 121 7.17 -1.56 17.37
CA VAL A 121 7.70 -0.56 18.32
C VAL A 121 9.04 -0.03 17.86
N GLY A 122 9.15 1.30 17.76
CA GLY A 122 10.38 1.98 17.31
C GLY A 122 10.58 1.99 15.80
N ALA A 123 9.68 1.42 14.99
CA ALA A 123 9.78 1.48 13.53
C ALA A 123 9.52 2.89 13.00
N GLN A 124 10.16 3.23 11.88
CA GLN A 124 9.82 4.39 11.07
C GLN A 124 8.72 3.99 10.08
N LEU A 125 7.60 4.71 10.09
CA LEU A 125 6.46 4.44 9.23
C LEU A 125 6.44 5.39 8.04
N PHE A 126 5.98 4.87 6.89
CA PHE A 126 5.85 5.62 5.62
C PHE A 126 4.45 5.38 5.07
N THR A 127 3.69 6.45 4.82
CA THR A 127 2.37 6.37 4.17
C THR A 127 2.53 6.57 2.67
N ILE A 128 2.30 5.50 1.91
CA ILE A 128 2.48 5.47 0.45
C ILE A 128 1.15 5.74 -0.22
N VAL A 129 1.11 6.75 -1.09
CA VAL A 129 -0.09 7.17 -1.82
C VAL A 129 0.22 7.44 -3.30
N GLY A 130 -0.77 7.23 -4.15
CA GLY A 130 -0.74 7.74 -5.52
C GLY A 130 -1.20 9.20 -5.59
N ASP A 131 -1.05 9.80 -6.76
CA ASP A 131 -1.33 11.21 -7.07
C ASP A 131 -2.70 11.70 -6.56
N ASP A 132 -3.77 10.94 -6.89
CA ASP A 132 -5.14 11.32 -6.54
C ASP A 132 -5.35 11.36 -5.01
N ALA A 133 -4.79 10.37 -4.31
CA ALA A 133 -4.88 10.28 -2.86
C ALA A 133 -4.02 11.36 -2.19
N ALA A 134 -2.86 11.69 -2.75
CA ALA A 134 -2.00 12.76 -2.28
C ALA A 134 -2.68 14.13 -2.40
N ALA A 135 -3.31 14.41 -3.54
CA ALA A 135 -4.08 15.64 -3.74
C ALA A 135 -5.25 15.76 -2.75
N GLY A 136 -5.90 14.64 -2.43
CA GLY A 136 -7.01 14.57 -1.47
C GLY A 136 -6.60 14.53 0.00
N LEU A 137 -5.31 14.45 0.34
CA LEU A 137 -4.83 14.28 1.72
C LEU A 137 -5.39 15.29 2.72
N PRO A 138 -5.55 16.59 2.39
CA PRO A 138 -6.13 17.57 3.33
C PRO A 138 -7.52 17.23 3.83
N SER A 139 -8.27 16.38 3.10
CA SER A 139 -9.63 15.95 3.48
C SER A 139 -9.62 14.65 4.31
N TRP A 140 -8.47 14.07 4.58
CA TRP A 140 -8.41 12.83 5.35
C TRP A 140 -8.74 13.05 6.81
N GLU A 141 -9.43 12.10 7.37
CA GLU A 141 -9.78 12.12 8.79
C GLU A 141 -8.51 12.11 9.66
N ARG A 142 -8.37 13.11 10.54
CA ARG A 142 -7.22 13.25 11.45
C ARG A 142 -5.87 13.28 10.72
N VAL A 143 -5.79 14.07 9.63
CA VAL A 143 -4.60 14.18 8.79
C VAL A 143 -3.34 14.56 9.59
N GLU A 144 -3.46 15.40 10.62
CA GLU A 144 -2.35 15.79 11.51
C GLU A 144 -1.74 14.57 12.22
N GLN A 145 -2.56 13.58 12.58
CA GLN A 145 -2.08 12.33 13.17
C GLN A 145 -1.36 11.46 12.13
N VAL A 146 -1.83 11.45 10.88
CA VAL A 146 -1.13 10.74 9.79
C VAL A 146 0.27 11.32 9.59
N VAL A 147 0.35 12.64 9.47
CA VAL A 147 1.62 13.37 9.24
C VAL A 147 2.58 13.25 10.42
N SER A 148 2.07 13.27 11.66
CA SER A 148 2.93 13.14 12.85
C SER A 148 3.46 11.71 13.08
N GLN A 149 2.77 10.69 12.54
CA GLN A 149 3.11 9.28 12.77
C GLN A 149 3.87 8.64 11.60
N SER A 150 3.88 9.26 10.42
CA SER A 150 4.54 8.68 9.24
C SER A 150 5.09 9.73 8.30
N GLN A 151 6.12 9.37 7.53
CA GLN A 151 6.55 10.16 6.38
C GLN A 151 5.63 9.90 5.20
N LEU A 152 5.19 10.98 4.55
CA LEU A 152 4.33 10.87 3.37
C LEU A 152 5.17 10.57 2.13
N VAL A 153 4.76 9.56 1.39
CA VAL A 153 5.40 9.13 0.14
C VAL A 153 4.38 9.23 -0.98
N VAL A 154 4.67 10.07 -1.98
CA VAL A 154 3.90 10.10 -3.21
C VAL A 154 4.64 9.34 -4.30
N VAL A 155 3.89 8.54 -5.05
CA VAL A 155 4.44 7.81 -6.19
C VAL A 155 4.12 8.58 -7.45
N ASP A 156 5.16 9.21 -8.01
CA ASP A 156 5.08 9.96 -9.24
C ASP A 156 5.06 9.03 -10.47
N ARG A 157 4.29 9.42 -11.46
CA ARG A 157 4.33 8.79 -12.78
C ARG A 157 5.32 9.55 -13.65
N PRO A 158 6.25 8.89 -14.35
CA PRO A 158 7.22 9.57 -15.21
C PRO A 158 6.53 10.54 -16.18
N GLY A 159 7.01 11.79 -16.20
CA GLY A 159 6.50 12.83 -17.10
C GLY A 159 5.20 13.52 -16.64
N VAL A 160 4.65 13.18 -15.48
CA VAL A 160 3.49 13.86 -14.88
C VAL A 160 3.89 14.35 -13.49
N SER A 161 3.92 15.66 -13.30
CA SER A 161 4.10 16.25 -11.96
C SER A 161 2.74 16.71 -11.45
N VAL A 162 2.27 16.08 -10.38
CA VAL A 162 1.04 16.50 -9.73
C VAL A 162 1.36 17.60 -8.70
N GLU A 163 0.54 18.63 -8.66
CA GLU A 163 0.66 19.66 -7.64
C GLU A 163 0.17 19.10 -6.30
N LEU A 164 1.13 18.95 -5.37
CA LEU A 164 0.86 18.41 -4.04
C LEU A 164 0.51 19.52 -3.06
N PRO A 165 -0.30 19.21 -2.02
CA PRO A 165 -0.58 20.14 -0.92
C PRO A 165 0.72 20.60 -0.26
N LYS A 166 1.01 21.92 -0.35
CA LYS A 166 2.28 22.55 0.07
C LYS A 166 2.51 22.57 1.59
N GLN A 167 1.45 22.35 2.37
CA GLN A 167 1.50 22.29 3.83
C GLN A 167 2.13 21.00 4.37
N PHE A 168 2.37 20.00 3.52
CA PHE A 168 2.94 18.71 3.92
C PHE A 168 4.31 18.49 3.26
N GLU A 169 5.18 17.77 3.95
CA GLU A 169 6.46 17.31 3.41
C GLU A 169 6.28 15.97 2.71
N TRP A 170 6.79 15.87 1.48
CA TRP A 170 6.62 14.71 0.63
C TRP A 170 7.94 14.10 0.22
N LEU A 171 8.09 12.80 0.39
CA LEU A 171 9.08 12.01 -0.33
C LEU A 171 8.48 11.61 -1.69
N ARG A 172 9.17 11.91 -2.77
CA ARG A 172 8.75 11.53 -4.12
C ARG A 172 9.52 10.31 -4.59
N VAL A 173 8.80 9.30 -5.06
CA VAL A 173 9.37 8.08 -5.63
C VAL A 173 8.81 7.89 -7.04
N GLU A 174 9.68 7.82 -8.03
CA GLU A 174 9.29 7.48 -9.40
C GLU A 174 9.04 5.99 -9.52
N SER A 175 7.94 5.61 -10.16
CA SER A 175 7.59 4.23 -10.49
C SER A 175 7.21 4.11 -11.96
N PRO A 176 7.53 3.00 -12.63
CA PRO A 176 7.12 2.76 -14.01
C PRO A 176 5.62 2.98 -14.20
N ARG A 177 5.25 3.71 -15.25
CA ARG A 177 3.85 3.96 -15.58
C ARG A 177 3.22 2.71 -16.16
N LEU A 178 2.24 2.15 -15.46
CA LEU A 178 1.44 1.04 -15.93
C LEU A 178 -0.02 1.49 -16.04
N GLU A 179 -0.55 1.50 -17.27
CA GLU A 179 -1.94 1.86 -17.58
C GLU A 179 -2.86 0.69 -17.25
N VAL A 180 -2.98 0.36 -15.94
CA VAL A 180 -3.86 -0.69 -15.44
C VAL A 180 -4.66 -0.17 -14.25
N SER A 181 -5.95 -0.51 -14.19
CA SER A 181 -6.82 -0.14 -13.07
C SER A 181 -7.74 -1.29 -12.69
N SER A 182 -8.10 -1.36 -11.40
CA SER A 182 -9.08 -2.32 -10.92
C SER A 182 -10.44 -2.17 -11.64
N THR A 183 -10.80 -0.96 -12.03
CA THR A 183 -12.06 -0.71 -12.76
C THR A 183 -12.05 -1.35 -14.15
N ASP A 184 -10.99 -1.15 -14.93
CA ASP A 184 -10.88 -1.81 -16.25
C ASP A 184 -10.77 -3.33 -16.10
N LEU A 185 -10.06 -3.82 -15.08
CA LEU A 185 -9.97 -5.26 -14.82
C LEU A 185 -11.34 -5.90 -14.53
N ARG A 186 -12.18 -5.29 -13.71
CA ARG A 186 -13.53 -5.81 -13.46
C ARG A 186 -14.36 -5.87 -14.74
N LEU A 187 -14.26 -4.86 -15.61
CA LEU A 187 -14.90 -4.89 -16.92
C LEU A 187 -14.35 -6.01 -17.80
N ARG A 188 -13.01 -6.20 -17.83
CA ARG A 188 -12.37 -7.30 -18.58
C ARG A 188 -12.82 -8.68 -18.09
N PHE A 189 -12.96 -8.87 -16.78
CA PHE A 189 -13.49 -10.12 -16.24
C PHE A 189 -14.93 -10.34 -16.65
N ALA A 190 -15.77 -9.30 -16.61
CA ALA A 190 -17.19 -9.40 -16.98
C ALA A 190 -17.42 -9.66 -18.49
N ASP A 191 -16.63 -9.01 -19.35
CA ASP A 191 -16.80 -9.12 -20.82
C ASP A 191 -15.85 -10.12 -21.50
N GLY A 192 -15.03 -10.81 -20.73
CA GLY A 192 -14.16 -11.86 -21.25
C GLY A 192 -12.88 -11.40 -21.94
N ARG A 193 -12.51 -10.11 -21.85
CA ARG A 193 -11.23 -9.63 -22.40
C ARG A 193 -10.01 -10.22 -21.66
N PRO A 194 -8.84 -10.32 -22.32
CA PRO A 194 -7.62 -10.83 -21.70
C PRO A 194 -7.22 -10.03 -20.44
N THR A 195 -6.81 -10.75 -19.40
CA THR A 195 -6.31 -10.18 -18.14
C THR A 195 -4.91 -10.69 -17.79
N ASP A 196 -4.31 -11.46 -18.71
CA ASP A 196 -2.95 -12.00 -18.56
C ASP A 196 -1.95 -10.88 -18.35
N TYR A 197 -1.02 -11.08 -17.44
CA TYR A 197 0.01 -10.12 -17.03
C TYR A 197 -0.50 -8.77 -16.46
N LEU A 198 -1.82 -8.56 -16.38
CA LEU A 198 -2.39 -7.40 -15.68
C LEU A 198 -2.60 -7.68 -14.20
N VAL A 199 -2.76 -8.95 -13.86
CA VAL A 199 -2.74 -9.49 -12.49
C VAL A 199 -1.81 -10.71 -12.45
N THR A 200 -1.38 -11.14 -11.27
CA THR A 200 -0.56 -12.35 -11.14
C THR A 200 -1.42 -13.60 -11.37
N THR A 201 -0.78 -14.70 -11.76
CA THR A 201 -1.46 -16.00 -11.91
C THR A 201 -2.14 -16.43 -10.62
N ALA A 202 -1.52 -16.18 -9.47
CA ALA A 202 -2.11 -16.49 -8.17
C ALA A 202 -3.42 -15.70 -7.91
N VAL A 203 -3.45 -14.42 -8.28
CA VAL A 203 -4.67 -13.59 -8.20
C VAL A 203 -5.75 -14.10 -9.17
N LEU A 204 -5.39 -14.48 -10.40
CA LEU A 204 -6.33 -15.06 -11.35
C LEU A 204 -6.98 -16.34 -10.81
N ASN A 205 -6.17 -17.23 -10.26
CA ASN A 205 -6.65 -18.48 -9.66
C ASN A 205 -7.61 -18.20 -8.49
N GLU A 206 -7.28 -17.27 -7.62
CA GLU A 206 -8.12 -16.92 -6.47
C GLU A 206 -9.44 -16.29 -6.91
N ILE A 207 -9.43 -15.42 -7.95
CA ILE A 207 -10.64 -14.86 -8.55
C ILE A 207 -11.55 -15.97 -9.09
N GLN A 208 -10.99 -16.96 -9.76
CA GLN A 208 -11.73 -18.11 -10.30
C GLN A 208 -12.32 -18.98 -9.19
N ILE A 209 -11.52 -19.34 -8.19
CA ILE A 209 -11.96 -20.15 -7.04
C ILE A 209 -13.13 -19.50 -6.32
N ARG A 210 -13.13 -18.17 -6.19
CA ARG A 210 -14.18 -17.40 -5.51
C ARG A 210 -15.34 -16.99 -6.43
N GLY A 211 -15.27 -17.25 -7.74
CA GLY A 211 -16.28 -16.84 -8.71
C GLY A 211 -16.49 -15.32 -8.78
N MET A 212 -15.40 -14.55 -8.59
CA MET A 212 -15.48 -13.08 -8.56
C MET A 212 -15.52 -12.48 -9.95
N TYR A 213 -16.13 -11.30 -10.08
CA TYR A 213 -16.15 -10.45 -11.28
C TYR A 213 -16.70 -11.15 -12.54
N GLY A 214 -17.60 -12.13 -12.38
CA GLY A 214 -18.17 -12.88 -13.52
C GLY A 214 -17.24 -13.93 -14.12
N SER A 215 -16.17 -14.32 -13.43
CA SER A 215 -15.19 -15.30 -13.92
C SER A 215 -15.69 -16.74 -14.01
N SER A 216 -16.87 -17.03 -13.48
CA SER A 216 -17.43 -18.40 -13.35
C SER A 216 -17.72 -19.13 -14.67
N GLU A 217 -17.71 -18.46 -15.82
CA GLU A 217 -18.07 -19.04 -17.12
C GLU A 217 -16.87 -19.53 -17.96
N ARG A 218 -15.62 -19.36 -17.49
CA ARG A 218 -14.41 -19.67 -18.31
C ARG A 218 -13.87 -21.09 -18.22
N ILE A 219 -14.46 -21.99 -17.42
CA ILE A 219 -13.94 -23.37 -17.25
C ILE A 219 -14.18 -24.26 -18.49
N VAL A 220 -14.83 -23.80 -19.56
CA VAL A 220 -15.25 -24.61 -20.70
C VAL A 220 -14.76 -24.04 -22.04
N ARG A 221 -13.48 -23.66 -22.17
CA ARG A 221 -12.86 -23.52 -23.49
C ARG A 221 -11.37 -23.85 -23.38
N SER A 222 -11.03 -25.13 -23.27
CA SER A 222 -9.76 -25.71 -23.66
C SER A 222 -9.91 -26.46 -24.98
#